data_fa16953bb7b1c8698afff962f13c2e98
#
_entry.id   fa16953bb7b1c8698afff962f13c2e98
#
_cell.length_a   1.000
_cell.length_b   1.000
_cell.length_c   1.000
_cell.angle_alpha   90.00
_cell.angle_beta   90.00
_cell.angle_gamma   90.00
#
_symmetry.space_group_name_H-M   'P 1'
#
loop_
_entity.id
_entity.type
_entity.pdbx_description
1 polymer ?
#
loop_
_entity_poly.entity_id
_entity_poly.type
_entity_poly.pdbx_seq_one_letter_code
_entity_poly.pdbx_strand_id
1 'polypeptide(L)'
;MNEIIDISVKLNHATPVWPDSAGFRTVKIMSLENGDPANVTRLDCDVHVGTHIDAPRHYCHNGRTVDKLSLNILIGPAIVVDFPHAKLITASLLNRLHLPLDTRRLLLRTGNSSMWLENTFNCYYTALAADAAQWIVDHKIGLVGIDYLSVEPYGNKPEVHTILLDAGVVIIEGLNLAHAAAGFYELICLPMYIAEAEAAPARAVLRVMPEARAI
;
A
#
# COMPACT_ATOMS: atom_id res chain seq x y z
N MET A 1 -21.57 -15.58 4.58
CA MET A 1 -21.09 -14.18 4.48
C MET A 1 -19.65 -14.27 4.02
N ASN A 2 -19.25 -13.50 3.00
CA ASN A 2 -17.85 -13.49 2.58
C ASN A 2 -17.02 -12.80 3.67
N GLU A 3 -15.96 -13.46 4.12
CA GLU A 3 -15.03 -12.94 5.11
C GLU A 3 -14.33 -11.69 4.57
N ILE A 4 -14.18 -10.66 5.41
CA ILE A 4 -13.43 -9.45 5.12
C ILE A 4 -12.20 -9.42 6.00
N ILE A 5 -11.04 -9.31 5.39
CA ILE A 5 -9.73 -9.19 6.05
C ILE A 5 -9.29 -7.74 5.96
N ASP A 6 -9.12 -7.09 7.09
CA ASP A 6 -8.51 -5.75 7.13
C ASP A 6 -7.00 -5.89 6.99
N ILE A 7 -6.47 -5.28 5.95
CA ILE A 7 -5.03 -5.28 5.63
C ILE A 7 -4.42 -3.89 5.83
N SER A 8 -5.10 -3.02 6.57
CA SER A 8 -4.59 -1.69 6.91
C SER A 8 -3.78 -1.70 8.20
N VAL A 9 -2.81 -0.81 8.28
CA VAL A 9 -2.07 -0.52 9.53
C VAL A 9 -2.88 0.44 10.38
N LYS A 10 -2.99 0.14 11.67
CA LYS A 10 -3.61 1.04 12.65
C LYS A 10 -2.70 2.23 12.90
N LEU A 11 -3.20 3.44 12.66
CA LEU A 11 -2.46 4.67 12.93
C LEU A 11 -2.52 5.05 14.42
N ASN A 12 -1.36 5.29 14.99
CA ASN A 12 -1.15 5.86 16.31
C ASN A 12 0.22 6.55 16.39
N HIS A 13 0.55 7.16 17.51
CA HIS A 13 1.82 7.90 17.70
C HIS A 13 3.09 7.03 17.57
N ALA A 14 2.96 5.71 17.73
CA ALA A 14 4.06 4.76 17.64
C ALA A 14 4.11 4.04 16.28
N THR A 15 3.22 4.37 15.35
CA THR A 15 3.25 3.79 14.00
C THR A 15 4.56 4.18 13.33
N PRO A 16 5.37 3.21 12.84
CA PRO A 16 6.58 3.51 12.09
C PRO A 16 6.26 4.41 10.88
N VAL A 17 7.08 5.40 10.68
CA VAL A 17 6.97 6.33 9.55
C VAL A 17 8.33 6.47 8.87
N TRP A 18 8.33 7.01 7.67
CA TRP A 18 9.57 7.30 6.95
C TRP A 18 10.46 8.26 7.75
N PRO A 19 11.80 8.10 7.72
CA PRO A 19 12.71 9.07 8.33
C PRO A 19 12.39 10.49 7.87
N ASP A 20 12.45 11.44 8.79
CA ASP A 20 12.13 12.86 8.58
C ASP A 20 10.63 13.19 8.37
N SER A 21 9.74 12.21 8.37
CA SER A 21 8.29 12.44 8.42
C SER A 21 7.87 13.05 9.78
N ALA A 22 6.87 13.92 9.75
CA ALA A 22 6.25 14.48 10.97
C ALA A 22 5.52 13.41 11.80
N GLY A 23 5.28 12.24 11.19
CA GLY A 23 4.56 11.13 11.80
C GLY A 23 3.06 11.36 11.85
N PHE A 24 2.38 10.59 12.71
CA PHE A 24 0.94 10.68 12.91
C PHE A 24 0.64 11.23 14.30
N ARG A 25 -0.08 12.34 14.35
CA ARG A 25 -0.48 13.00 15.60
C ARG A 25 -1.98 13.26 15.64
N THR A 26 -2.53 13.17 16.83
CA THR A 26 -3.92 13.57 17.11
C THR A 26 -3.94 14.60 18.23
N VAL A 27 -4.78 15.60 18.09
CA VAL A 27 -5.00 16.62 19.12
C VAL A 27 -6.48 16.65 19.45
N LYS A 28 -6.84 16.41 20.71
CA LYS A 28 -8.20 16.62 21.20
C LYS A 28 -8.51 18.12 21.22
N ILE A 29 -9.44 18.54 20.38
CA ILE A 29 -9.92 19.92 20.31
C ILE A 29 -11.04 20.16 21.29
N MET A 30 -11.94 19.14 21.43
CA MET A 30 -13.04 19.13 22.38
C MET A 30 -13.14 17.73 23.01
N SER A 31 -13.60 17.63 24.25
CA SER A 31 -13.78 16.37 24.98
C SER A 31 -14.98 16.42 25.92
N LEU A 32 -15.87 15.44 25.78
CA LEU A 32 -17.00 15.24 26.71
C LEU A 32 -16.53 15.10 28.17
N GLU A 33 -15.35 14.52 28.39
CA GLU A 33 -14.74 14.39 29.72
C GLU A 33 -14.46 15.75 30.37
N ASN A 34 -14.24 16.80 29.55
CA ASN A 34 -14.00 18.17 30.01
C ASN A 34 -15.28 19.02 30.03
N GLY A 35 -16.47 18.41 29.78
CA GLY A 35 -17.74 19.12 29.73
C GLY A 35 -18.08 19.78 28.40
N ASP A 36 -17.30 19.52 27.36
CA ASP A 36 -17.61 19.99 26.01
C ASP A 36 -18.83 19.26 25.43
N PRO A 37 -19.56 19.84 24.45
CA PRO A 37 -20.75 19.21 23.88
C PRO A 37 -20.46 18.00 22.97
N ALA A 38 -19.20 17.76 22.58
CA ALA A 38 -18.78 16.66 21.70
C ALA A 38 -17.31 16.31 21.88
N ASN A 39 -16.91 15.13 21.37
CA ASN A 39 -15.51 14.81 21.17
C ASN A 39 -15.09 15.23 19.75
N VAL A 40 -14.05 16.08 19.63
CA VAL A 40 -13.49 16.53 18.35
C VAL A 40 -11.98 16.32 18.36
N THR A 41 -11.48 15.61 17.37
CA THR A 41 -10.06 15.31 17.21
C THR A 41 -9.55 15.89 15.89
N ARG A 42 -8.47 16.64 15.93
CA ARG A 42 -7.71 17.08 14.76
C ARG A 42 -6.63 16.04 14.43
N LEU A 43 -6.46 15.73 13.14
CA LEU A 43 -5.37 14.93 12.63
C LEU A 43 -4.26 15.83 12.08
N ASP A 44 -3.03 15.42 12.31
CA ASP A 44 -1.82 16.06 11.78
C ASP A 44 -0.87 14.94 11.34
N CYS A 45 -0.66 14.81 10.03
CA CYS A 45 0.17 13.78 9.43
C CYS A 45 0.46 14.08 7.95
N ASP A 46 1.51 13.44 7.44
CA ASP A 46 1.79 13.41 6.00
C ASP A 46 0.78 12.52 5.27
N VAL A 47 0.61 12.73 3.98
CA VAL A 47 -0.28 11.89 3.14
C VAL A 47 0.27 10.48 2.91
N HIS A 48 1.57 10.24 3.16
CA HIS A 48 2.24 8.94 3.07
C HIS A 48 2.32 8.21 4.42
N VAL A 49 1.35 8.40 5.32
CA VAL A 49 1.34 7.77 6.64
C VAL A 49 0.58 6.44 6.65
N GLY A 50 1.20 5.41 7.22
CA GLY A 50 0.60 4.08 7.38
C GLY A 50 0.20 3.47 6.03
N THR A 51 -0.99 2.88 5.97
CA THR A 51 -1.53 2.39 4.69
C THR A 51 -2.01 3.57 3.86
N HIS A 52 -1.42 3.75 2.69
CA HIS A 52 -1.71 4.86 1.77
C HIS A 52 -1.61 4.43 0.31
N ILE A 53 -2.07 5.30 -0.57
CA ILE A 53 -1.98 5.13 -2.03
C ILE A 53 -1.14 6.25 -2.59
N ASP A 54 -0.14 5.89 -3.42
CA ASP A 54 0.58 6.83 -4.26
C ASP A 54 -0.05 6.94 -5.63
N ALA A 55 -0.30 8.16 -6.03
CA ALA A 55 -0.72 8.52 -7.38
C ALA A 55 0.49 8.92 -8.24
N PRO A 56 0.40 8.88 -9.58
CA PRO A 56 1.49 9.31 -10.47
C PRO A 56 2.11 10.67 -10.12
N ARG A 57 1.33 11.60 -9.55
CA ARG A 57 1.81 12.92 -9.15
C ARG A 57 2.98 12.88 -8.16
N HIS A 58 3.15 11.78 -7.42
CA HIS A 58 4.20 11.67 -6.42
C HIS A 58 5.61 11.82 -7.03
N TYR A 59 5.87 11.20 -8.17
CA TYR A 59 7.16 11.31 -8.87
C TYR A 59 7.06 11.89 -10.28
N CYS A 60 5.85 12.02 -10.86
CA CYS A 60 5.64 12.54 -12.20
C CYS A 60 5.09 13.97 -12.12
N HIS A 61 5.84 14.97 -12.57
CA HIS A 61 5.48 16.40 -12.44
C HIS A 61 4.06 16.73 -12.92
N ASN A 62 3.62 16.13 -14.03
CA ASN A 62 2.26 16.28 -14.58
C ASN A 62 1.40 15.03 -14.38
N GLY A 63 1.76 14.18 -13.40
CA GLY A 63 1.02 12.97 -13.08
C GLY A 63 -0.36 13.25 -12.51
N ARG A 64 -1.26 12.28 -12.65
CA ARG A 64 -2.59 12.33 -12.02
C ARG A 64 -2.46 12.36 -10.51
N THR A 65 -3.30 13.16 -9.88
CA THR A 65 -3.42 13.26 -8.42
C THR A 65 -4.33 12.15 -7.87
N VAL A 66 -4.30 11.92 -6.56
CA VAL A 66 -5.03 10.84 -5.90
C VAL A 66 -6.55 10.94 -6.12
N ASP A 67 -7.10 12.17 -6.15
CA ASP A 67 -8.52 12.43 -6.41
C ASP A 67 -8.95 12.13 -7.87
N LYS A 68 -8.00 11.92 -8.78
CA LYS A 68 -8.23 11.57 -10.19
C LYS A 68 -8.00 10.10 -10.49
N LEU A 69 -7.66 9.28 -9.51
CA LEU A 69 -7.52 7.84 -9.70
C LEU A 69 -8.89 7.21 -9.99
N SER A 70 -8.91 6.26 -10.94
CA SER A 70 -10.12 5.51 -11.26
C SER A 70 -10.49 4.55 -10.13
N LEU A 71 -11.73 4.57 -9.68
CA LEU A 71 -12.24 3.59 -8.72
C LEU A 71 -12.14 2.15 -9.25
N ASN A 72 -12.17 1.95 -10.57
CA ASN A 72 -12.01 0.64 -11.19
C ASN A 72 -10.61 0.03 -10.98
N ILE A 73 -9.59 0.83 -10.65
CA ILE A 73 -8.27 0.30 -10.26
C ILE A 73 -8.18 0.06 -8.75
N LEU A 74 -8.93 0.80 -7.96
CA LEU A 74 -8.91 0.75 -6.49
C LEU A 74 -9.79 -0.37 -5.92
N ILE A 75 -10.75 -0.86 -6.71
CA ILE A 75 -11.68 -1.93 -6.32
C ILE A 75 -11.67 -3.02 -7.38
N GLY A 76 -11.62 -4.29 -6.96
CA GLY A 76 -11.84 -5.45 -7.82
C GLY A 76 -10.86 -6.60 -7.55
N PRO A 77 -10.87 -7.64 -8.43
CA PRO A 77 -10.05 -8.83 -8.26
C PRO A 77 -8.58 -8.51 -8.08
N ALA A 78 -7.96 -9.11 -7.07
CA ALA A 78 -6.55 -8.96 -6.72
C ALA A 78 -5.95 -10.30 -6.33
N ILE A 79 -4.65 -10.43 -6.48
CA ILE A 79 -3.89 -11.62 -6.09
C ILE A 79 -2.88 -11.23 -5.02
N VAL A 80 -2.88 -11.95 -3.90
CA VAL A 80 -1.82 -11.91 -2.91
C VAL A 80 -0.82 -13.00 -3.25
N VAL A 81 0.46 -12.65 -3.35
CA VAL A 81 1.58 -13.58 -3.59
C VAL A 81 2.61 -13.49 -2.47
N ASP A 82 3.29 -14.59 -2.18
CA ASP A 82 4.17 -14.72 -1.04
C ASP A 82 5.64 -14.66 -1.41
N PHE A 83 6.38 -13.80 -0.70
CA PHE A 83 7.83 -13.70 -0.75
C PHE A 83 8.45 -13.61 0.67
N PRO A 84 8.16 -14.58 1.59
CA PRO A 84 8.46 -14.44 3.02
C PRO A 84 9.95 -14.35 3.33
N HIS A 85 10.83 -14.80 2.43
CA HIS A 85 12.29 -14.85 2.62
C HIS A 85 13.05 -13.99 1.61
N ALA A 86 12.36 -13.28 0.72
CA ALA A 86 13.02 -12.39 -0.22
C ALA A 86 13.59 -11.17 0.52
N LYS A 87 14.81 -10.78 0.18
CA LYS A 87 15.38 -9.49 0.59
C LYS A 87 15.08 -8.41 -0.44
N LEU A 88 14.94 -8.83 -1.69
CA LEU A 88 14.62 -7.99 -2.83
C LEU A 88 13.79 -8.82 -3.81
N ILE A 89 12.66 -8.29 -4.26
CA ILE A 89 11.81 -8.93 -5.25
C ILE A 89 12.30 -8.52 -6.63
N THR A 90 12.74 -9.49 -7.43
CA THR A 90 13.27 -9.30 -8.78
C THR A 90 12.30 -9.83 -9.84
N ALA A 91 12.48 -9.45 -11.09
CA ALA A 91 11.74 -10.02 -12.22
C ALA A 91 11.86 -11.56 -12.29
N SER A 92 13.04 -12.09 -11.92
CA SER A 92 13.25 -13.56 -11.87
C SER A 92 12.35 -14.25 -10.85
N LEU A 93 12.05 -13.63 -9.71
CA LEU A 93 11.10 -14.16 -8.73
C LEU A 93 9.66 -14.04 -9.26
N LEU A 94 9.30 -12.92 -9.86
CA LEU A 94 7.96 -12.70 -10.43
C LEU A 94 7.67 -13.64 -11.60
N ASN A 95 8.65 -13.98 -12.42
CA ASN A 95 8.51 -14.94 -13.53
C ASN A 95 8.19 -16.36 -13.08
N ARG A 96 8.36 -16.69 -11.81
CA ARG A 96 7.96 -18.03 -11.26
C ARG A 96 6.49 -18.08 -10.86
N LEU A 97 5.81 -16.95 -10.86
CA LEU A 97 4.39 -16.86 -10.55
C LEU A 97 3.57 -17.31 -11.78
N HIS A 98 2.54 -18.11 -11.55
CA HIS A 98 1.59 -18.50 -12.59
C HIS A 98 0.35 -17.61 -12.50
N LEU A 99 0.52 -16.32 -12.80
CA LEU A 99 -0.58 -15.35 -12.73
C LEU A 99 -1.50 -15.48 -13.95
N PRO A 100 -2.82 -15.35 -13.77
CA PRO A 100 -3.75 -15.15 -14.89
C PRO A 100 -3.36 -13.93 -15.72
N LEU A 101 -3.52 -14.02 -17.05
CA LEU A 101 -3.14 -12.95 -18.00
C LEU A 101 -3.89 -11.63 -17.78
N ASP A 102 -5.06 -11.70 -17.16
CA ASP A 102 -5.91 -10.54 -16.84
C ASP A 102 -5.67 -9.98 -15.43
N THR A 103 -4.62 -10.41 -14.74
CA THR A 103 -4.25 -9.89 -13.42
C THR A 103 -3.99 -8.39 -13.50
N ARG A 104 -4.76 -7.61 -12.74
CA ARG A 104 -4.65 -6.14 -12.70
C ARG A 104 -4.15 -5.60 -11.37
N ARG A 105 -4.25 -6.37 -10.29
CA ARG A 105 -3.84 -5.97 -8.94
C ARG A 105 -3.02 -7.07 -8.31
N LEU A 106 -1.82 -6.72 -7.87
CA LEU A 106 -0.87 -7.66 -7.28
C LEU A 106 -0.44 -7.14 -5.90
N LEU A 107 -0.66 -7.93 -4.86
CA LEU A 107 -0.24 -7.60 -3.51
C LEU A 107 0.90 -8.53 -3.08
N LEU A 108 1.99 -7.94 -2.68
CA LEU A 108 3.24 -8.62 -2.36
C LEU A 108 3.33 -8.79 -0.84
N ARG A 109 3.03 -10.00 -0.35
CA ARG A 109 3.21 -10.37 1.04
C ARG A 109 4.65 -10.82 1.25
N THR A 110 5.35 -10.16 2.15
CA THR A 110 6.76 -10.45 2.46
C THR A 110 6.93 -10.71 3.96
N GLY A 111 8.17 -10.79 4.43
CA GLY A 111 8.48 -10.78 5.86
C GLY A 111 8.21 -9.43 6.55
N ASN A 112 7.97 -8.38 5.79
CA ASN A 112 7.82 -7.01 6.30
C ASN A 112 6.62 -6.83 7.23
N SER A 113 5.52 -7.58 7.03
CA SER A 113 4.34 -7.47 7.88
C SER A 113 4.65 -7.64 9.37
N SER A 114 5.71 -8.39 9.72
CA SER A 114 6.15 -8.55 11.11
C SER A 114 6.77 -7.26 11.69
N MET A 115 7.30 -6.38 10.85
CA MET A 115 7.93 -5.12 11.27
C MET A 115 6.92 -4.12 11.84
N TRP A 116 5.61 -4.29 11.55
CA TRP A 116 4.56 -3.49 12.16
C TRP A 116 4.37 -3.72 13.66
N LEU A 117 5.00 -4.76 14.22
CA LEU A 117 5.05 -5.00 15.67
C LEU A 117 6.10 -4.13 16.36
N GLU A 118 7.01 -3.53 15.62
CA GLU A 118 8.03 -2.60 16.09
C GLU A 118 7.49 -1.16 16.03
N ASN A 119 8.02 -0.30 16.89
CA ASN A 119 7.62 1.12 16.94
C ASN A 119 8.64 2.03 16.25
N THR A 120 9.55 1.45 15.47
CA THR A 120 10.65 2.16 14.82
C THR A 120 10.75 1.75 13.36
N PHE A 121 11.21 2.68 12.54
CA PHE A 121 11.50 2.41 11.13
C PHE A 121 12.62 1.37 11.00
N ASN A 122 12.41 0.37 10.16
CA ASN A 122 13.40 -0.65 9.85
C ASN A 122 13.81 -0.51 8.37
N CYS A 123 15.06 -0.13 8.11
CA CYS A 123 15.57 0.10 6.76
C CYS A 123 15.90 -1.20 5.97
N TYR A 124 15.80 -2.36 6.60
CA TYR A 124 16.12 -3.67 5.99
C TYR A 124 14.88 -4.39 5.46
N TYR A 125 13.83 -3.66 5.14
CA TYR A 125 12.62 -4.24 4.59
C TYR A 125 12.82 -4.76 3.16
N THR A 126 12.00 -5.73 2.77
CA THR A 126 11.92 -6.25 1.40
C THR A 126 11.26 -5.23 0.49
N ALA A 127 11.87 -4.94 -0.63
CA ALA A 127 11.35 -4.01 -1.65
C ALA A 127 11.45 -4.62 -3.05
N LEU A 128 11.06 -3.87 -4.09
CA LEU A 128 11.19 -4.25 -5.50
C LEU A 128 12.55 -3.83 -6.04
N ALA A 129 13.11 -4.64 -6.94
CA ALA A 129 14.17 -4.21 -7.84
C ALA A 129 13.57 -3.47 -9.06
N ALA A 130 14.37 -2.67 -9.75
CA ALA A 130 13.92 -1.95 -10.95
C ALA A 130 13.43 -2.90 -12.06
N ASP A 131 14.06 -4.07 -12.22
CA ASP A 131 13.62 -5.09 -13.17
C ASP A 131 12.25 -5.69 -12.80
N ALA A 132 11.91 -5.78 -11.51
CA ALA A 132 10.60 -6.21 -11.05
C ALA A 132 9.54 -5.14 -11.32
N ALA A 133 9.86 -3.86 -11.14
CA ALA A 133 8.98 -2.76 -11.51
C ALA A 133 8.67 -2.78 -13.01
N GLN A 134 9.69 -2.95 -13.85
CA GLN A 134 9.51 -3.09 -15.30
C GLN A 134 8.66 -4.31 -15.65
N TRP A 135 8.88 -5.44 -14.98
CA TRP A 135 8.08 -6.65 -15.17
C TRP A 135 6.58 -6.39 -14.88
N ILE A 136 6.27 -5.65 -13.81
CA ILE A 136 4.90 -5.26 -13.44
C ILE A 136 4.25 -4.44 -14.57
N VAL A 137 4.99 -3.49 -15.14
CA VAL A 137 4.53 -2.66 -16.27
C VAL A 137 4.28 -3.52 -17.50
N ASP A 138 5.22 -4.38 -17.88
CA ASP A 138 5.16 -5.24 -19.07
C ASP A 138 3.98 -6.22 -18.99
N HIS A 139 3.62 -6.69 -17.80
CA HIS A 139 2.48 -7.57 -17.53
C HIS A 139 1.15 -6.81 -17.36
N LYS A 140 1.14 -5.47 -17.59
CA LYS A 140 -0.06 -4.62 -17.54
C LYS A 140 -0.79 -4.68 -16.20
N ILE A 141 -0.05 -4.90 -15.12
CA ILE A 141 -0.57 -4.79 -13.76
C ILE A 141 -0.77 -3.29 -13.49
N GLY A 142 -1.98 -2.92 -13.15
CA GLY A 142 -2.33 -1.50 -12.97
C GLY A 142 -2.24 -1.03 -11.51
N LEU A 143 -2.07 -1.97 -10.57
CA LEU A 143 -1.90 -1.67 -9.15
C LEU A 143 -1.00 -2.71 -8.50
N VAL A 144 -0.02 -2.25 -7.74
CA VAL A 144 0.83 -3.07 -6.89
C VAL A 144 0.76 -2.61 -5.44
N GLY A 145 0.73 -3.54 -4.50
CA GLY A 145 0.77 -3.25 -3.06
C GLY A 145 1.88 -4.00 -2.36
N ILE A 146 2.47 -3.40 -1.33
CA ILE A 146 3.52 -4.00 -0.50
C ILE A 146 3.24 -3.80 0.99
N ASP A 147 3.74 -4.71 1.79
CA ASP A 147 3.45 -4.79 3.22
C ASP A 147 4.46 -4.03 4.11
N TYR A 148 5.02 -2.92 3.61
CA TYR A 148 5.77 -1.94 4.40
C TYR A 148 5.76 -0.57 3.75
N LEU A 149 6.58 0.34 4.29
CA LEU A 149 6.57 1.79 4.05
C LEU A 149 7.03 2.20 2.65
N SER A 150 7.66 1.31 1.86
CA SER A 150 8.02 1.64 0.48
C SER A 150 8.18 0.41 -0.41
N VAL A 151 7.85 0.57 -1.70
CA VAL A 151 8.22 -0.34 -2.79
C VAL A 151 9.69 -0.18 -3.19
N GLU A 152 10.31 0.96 -2.87
CA GLU A 152 11.71 1.29 -3.18
C GLU A 152 12.64 0.79 -2.07
N PRO A 153 13.83 0.21 -2.35
CA PRO A 153 14.84 -0.05 -1.34
C PRO A 153 15.33 1.24 -0.67
N TYR A 154 15.46 1.21 0.66
CA TYR A 154 15.90 2.38 1.42
C TYR A 154 17.26 2.90 0.95
N GLY A 155 17.37 4.20 0.79
CA GLY A 155 18.61 4.88 0.40
C GLY A 155 18.92 4.87 -1.10
N ASN A 156 18.10 4.22 -1.91
CA ASN A 156 18.23 4.25 -3.36
C ASN A 156 17.64 5.53 -3.96
N LYS A 157 17.99 5.81 -5.22
CA LYS A 157 17.25 6.76 -6.04
C LYS A 157 15.85 6.16 -6.33
N PRO A 158 14.80 6.99 -6.50
CA PRO A 158 13.42 6.51 -6.67
C PRO A 158 13.17 5.91 -8.07
N GLU A 159 13.92 4.88 -8.43
CA GLU A 159 13.85 4.25 -9.75
C GLU A 159 12.60 3.37 -9.88
N VAL A 160 12.26 2.61 -8.84
CA VAL A 160 11.08 1.73 -8.81
C VAL A 160 9.80 2.56 -8.88
N HIS A 161 9.69 3.59 -8.05
CA HIS A 161 8.54 4.51 -8.08
C HIS A 161 8.40 5.17 -9.45
N THR A 162 9.52 5.66 -10.02
CA THR A 162 9.49 6.34 -11.32
C THR A 162 9.00 5.40 -12.42
N ILE A 163 9.52 4.17 -12.50
CA ILE A 163 9.08 3.18 -13.49
C ILE A 163 7.58 2.89 -13.36
N LEU A 164 7.10 2.64 -12.15
CA LEU A 164 5.71 2.29 -11.90
C LEU A 164 4.76 3.46 -12.17
N LEU A 165 5.04 4.63 -11.59
CA LEU A 165 4.16 5.79 -11.64
C LEU A 165 4.13 6.45 -13.02
N ASP A 166 5.25 6.48 -13.76
CA ASP A 166 5.30 6.96 -15.16
C ASP A 166 4.45 6.08 -16.08
N ALA A 167 4.40 4.76 -15.81
CA ALA A 167 3.52 3.84 -16.52
C ALA A 167 2.05 3.91 -16.05
N GLY A 168 1.74 4.73 -15.04
CA GLY A 168 0.40 4.89 -14.48
C GLY A 168 -0.04 3.75 -13.55
N VAL A 169 0.89 2.93 -13.07
CA VAL A 169 0.63 1.91 -12.04
C VAL A 169 0.39 2.61 -10.71
N VAL A 170 -0.69 2.27 -10.03
CA VAL A 170 -1.00 2.76 -8.67
C VAL A 170 -0.21 1.93 -7.66
N ILE A 171 0.36 2.58 -6.66
CA ILE A 171 1.10 1.90 -5.60
C ILE A 171 0.30 1.99 -4.31
N ILE A 172 0.22 0.88 -3.57
CA ILE A 172 -0.27 0.85 -2.18
C ILE A 172 0.91 0.47 -1.29
N GLU A 173 1.24 1.33 -0.37
CA GLU A 173 2.28 1.09 0.65
C GLU A 173 1.65 0.99 2.03
N GLY A 174 2.41 0.48 2.98
CA GLY A 174 1.93 0.37 4.35
C GLY A 174 0.84 -0.68 4.56
N LEU A 175 0.78 -1.73 3.76
CA LEU A 175 -0.13 -2.84 4.02
C LEU A 175 0.33 -3.70 5.20
N ASN A 176 -0.62 -4.34 5.88
CA ASN A 176 -0.35 -5.44 6.81
C ASN A 176 -0.98 -6.72 6.25
N LEU A 177 -0.18 -7.54 5.60
CA LEU A 177 -0.62 -8.78 4.97
C LEU A 177 -0.41 -10.03 5.85
N ALA A 178 -0.08 -9.86 7.13
CA ALA A 178 0.19 -10.99 8.04
C ALA A 178 -0.93 -12.04 8.06
N HIS A 179 -2.18 -11.60 7.94
CA HIS A 179 -3.37 -12.46 8.00
C HIS A 179 -4.00 -12.73 6.62
N ALA A 180 -3.39 -12.27 5.54
CA ALA A 180 -3.86 -12.50 4.17
C ALA A 180 -2.98 -13.56 3.50
N ALA A 181 -3.43 -14.81 3.45
CA ALA A 181 -2.71 -15.87 2.76
C ALA A 181 -2.57 -15.57 1.25
N ALA A 182 -1.59 -16.21 0.57
CA ALA A 182 -1.52 -16.15 -0.88
C ALA A 182 -2.82 -16.69 -1.50
N GLY A 183 -3.37 -15.99 -2.50
CA GLY A 183 -4.64 -16.38 -3.11
C GLY A 183 -5.35 -15.24 -3.81
N PHE A 184 -6.59 -15.53 -4.21
CA PHE A 184 -7.47 -14.62 -4.94
C PHE A 184 -8.44 -13.93 -4.00
N TYR A 185 -8.55 -12.63 -4.13
CA TYR A 185 -9.41 -11.77 -3.32
C TYR A 185 -10.08 -10.70 -4.19
N GLU A 186 -11.06 -10.04 -3.62
CA GLU A 186 -11.45 -8.71 -4.08
C GLU A 186 -10.79 -7.67 -3.16
N LEU A 187 -9.95 -6.84 -3.74
CA LEU A 187 -9.38 -5.67 -3.05
C LEU A 187 -10.39 -4.54 -3.06
N ILE A 188 -10.54 -3.87 -1.91
CA ILE A 188 -11.20 -2.58 -1.77
C ILE A 188 -10.22 -1.69 -1.02
N CYS A 189 -9.64 -0.69 -1.72
CA CYS A 189 -8.69 0.25 -1.13
C CYS A 189 -9.05 1.65 -1.58
N LEU A 190 -9.69 2.41 -0.69
CA LEU A 190 -10.16 3.75 -1.00
C LEU A 190 -9.35 4.78 -0.20
N PRO A 191 -8.60 5.67 -0.88
CA PRO A 191 -7.89 6.76 -0.23
C PRO A 191 -8.85 7.84 0.24
N MET A 192 -8.42 8.68 1.16
CA MET A 192 -9.08 9.95 1.42
C MET A 192 -9.15 10.75 0.12
N TYR A 193 -10.31 11.38 -0.14
CA TYR A 193 -10.55 12.16 -1.35
C TYR A 193 -9.98 13.57 -1.19
N ILE A 194 -8.66 13.67 -1.26
CA ILE A 194 -7.91 14.93 -1.08
C ILE A 194 -7.60 15.50 -2.48
N ALA A 195 -8.13 16.68 -2.77
CA ALA A 195 -7.90 17.34 -4.06
C ALA A 195 -6.40 17.68 -4.23
N GLU A 196 -5.90 17.44 -5.44
CA GLU A 196 -4.55 17.81 -5.90
C GLU A 196 -3.39 17.16 -5.14
N ALA A 197 -3.65 16.22 -4.22
CA ALA A 197 -2.61 15.51 -3.48
C ALA A 197 -1.97 14.40 -4.33
N GLU A 198 -0.69 14.15 -4.10
CA GLU A 198 0.12 13.10 -4.73
C GLU A 198 -0.14 11.73 -4.13
N ALA A 199 -0.69 11.68 -2.91
CA ALA A 199 -1.02 10.46 -2.18
C ALA A 199 -2.16 10.71 -1.20
N ALA A 200 -2.69 9.67 -0.59
CA ALA A 200 -3.56 9.81 0.56
C ALA A 200 -3.62 8.54 1.42
N PRO A 201 -3.78 8.66 2.76
CA PRO A 201 -4.09 7.55 3.64
C PRO A 201 -5.35 6.82 3.17
N ALA A 202 -5.34 5.49 3.30
CA ALA A 202 -6.41 4.63 2.83
C ALA A 202 -6.80 3.56 3.85
N ARG A 203 -8.06 3.08 3.78
CA ARG A 203 -8.44 1.82 4.39
C ARG A 203 -8.46 0.75 3.32
N ALA A 204 -7.60 -0.26 3.47
CA ALA A 204 -7.48 -1.38 2.55
C ALA A 204 -8.05 -2.64 3.17
N VAL A 205 -8.95 -3.32 2.46
CA VAL A 205 -9.52 -4.59 2.89
C VAL A 205 -9.54 -5.59 1.73
N LEU A 206 -9.44 -6.87 2.07
CA LEU A 206 -9.64 -7.98 1.18
C LEU A 206 -10.95 -8.68 1.50
N ARG A 207 -11.76 -8.94 0.49
CA ARG A 207 -12.92 -9.82 0.59
C ARG A 207 -12.55 -11.19 0.00
N VAL A 208 -12.73 -12.23 0.81
CA VAL A 208 -12.53 -13.61 0.34
C VAL A 208 -13.58 -13.93 -0.73
N MET A 209 -13.13 -14.36 -1.89
CA MET A 209 -14.01 -14.74 -3.01
C MET A 209 -14.44 -16.21 -2.87
N PRO A 210 -15.72 -16.55 -3.12
CA PRO A 210 -16.25 -17.90 -2.89
C PRO A 210 -15.64 -19.01 -3.76
N GLU A 211 -14.99 -18.64 -4.85
CA GLU A 211 -14.31 -19.56 -5.78
C GLU A 211 -12.88 -19.07 -6.03
N ALA A 212 -11.99 -19.37 -5.08
CA ALA A 212 -10.57 -19.23 -5.35
C ALA A 212 -10.15 -20.38 -6.28
N ARG A 213 -9.84 -20.09 -7.55
CA ARG A 213 -9.05 -21.02 -8.37
C ARG A 213 -7.72 -21.22 -7.65
N ALA A 214 -7.38 -22.47 -7.35
CA ALA A 214 -6.08 -22.79 -6.78
C ALA A 214 -4.97 -22.27 -7.71
N ILE A 215 -3.98 -21.61 -7.13
CA ILE A 215 -2.76 -21.17 -7.83
C ILE A 215 -1.82 -22.36 -7.98
#